data_af162c19c538b0cf2cf5889bc4e52843
#
_entry.id   af162c19c538b0cf2cf5889bc4e52843
#
_cell.length_a   1.000
_cell.length_b   1.000
_cell.length_c   1.000
_cell.angle_alpha   90.00
_cell.angle_beta   90.00
_cell.angle_gamma   90.00
#
_symmetry.space_group_name_H-M   'P 1'
#
loop_
_entity.id
_entity.type
_entity.pdbx_description
1 polymer ?
#
loop_
_entity_poly.entity_id
_entity_poly.type
_entity_poly.pdbx_seq_one_letter_code
_entity_poly.pdbx_strand_id
1 'polypeptide(L)'
;MGVSLDDTSRLSAYLTRAATAHGDDLVLEVLAPSGKVFASSHASGPLPELLPPGEEFPLLELASAFSVSGDSPEQGWKLRATLTRGPWLERLIANGLDILTLVAISLIFMVEMFLLLSRSLEARLQGTTQSHAHRSALFRPLMFVFILAMDMTISFIPLRMAELSTTSIPPRDVLLGLPISAEMGMTGLSVLIAGTWMKRKGARPPLMTGIICMALGYLASMLAWTPWLFIAARALVGLGYGLSLLTAQAYTVRDGKLADMFAGVYAGSLCGSALGAMLAERLGYGPVFAISAVILACLALVPLRLLRGQEKQEDVREEAPAARLTLPQIRRLLADRHFLAFILLALLPSALLCVGFLNYFLPVFLKQADVAQSNIGRIYMLNCLIVIYSGPLFARLVGNSLRKGPLLFWAGILSALSVACFCFLPPLPASVAGSILLGLATGLNIPAQSEFLLELDIARAIGVDQAMSLLDALQRVGQVIGPVCVGAVMAIMSVDDAARWAGIILVAISLLFLLLVRPARHSGDRA
;
A
#
# COMPACT_ATOMS: atom_id res chain seq x y z
N MET A 1 51.22 9.39 5.56
CA MET A 1 51.77 9.09 4.23
C MET A 1 51.64 10.39 3.43
N GLY A 2 52.73 11.05 3.08
CA GLY A 2 52.70 12.27 2.26
C GLY A 2 52.41 11.88 0.82
N VAL A 3 51.35 12.43 0.23
CA VAL A 3 51.07 12.34 -1.21
C VAL A 3 51.86 13.49 -1.84
N SER A 4 52.74 13.16 -2.81
CA SER A 4 53.49 14.15 -3.58
C SER A 4 52.53 14.99 -4.43
N LEU A 5 52.69 16.30 -4.43
CA LEU A 5 51.95 17.22 -5.29
C LEU A 5 52.21 17.01 -6.80
N ASP A 6 53.25 16.24 -7.13
CA ASP A 6 53.61 15.97 -8.55
C ASP A 6 52.67 14.94 -9.25
N ASP A 7 51.84 14.22 -8.47
CA ASP A 7 50.91 13.21 -9.01
C ASP A 7 49.45 13.62 -8.77
N THR A 8 48.94 14.44 -9.68
CA THR A 8 47.54 14.95 -9.63
C THR A 8 46.49 13.84 -9.61
N SER A 9 46.78 12.69 -10.22
CA SER A 9 45.86 11.54 -10.30
C SER A 9 45.70 10.85 -8.94
N ARG A 10 46.80 10.67 -8.20
CA ARG A 10 46.82 10.10 -6.85
C ARG A 10 46.19 11.06 -5.83
N LEU A 11 46.46 12.35 -5.99
CA LEU A 11 45.87 13.38 -5.12
C LEU A 11 44.36 13.45 -5.31
N SER A 12 43.88 13.46 -6.55
CA SER A 12 42.44 13.42 -6.83
C SER A 12 41.79 12.15 -6.28
N ALA A 13 42.41 10.97 -6.44
CA ALA A 13 41.89 9.72 -5.88
C ALA A 13 41.86 9.74 -4.33
N TYR A 14 42.82 10.40 -3.69
CA TYR A 14 42.82 10.60 -2.24
C TYR A 14 41.72 11.54 -1.80
N LEU A 15 41.55 12.68 -2.47
CA LEU A 15 40.47 13.64 -2.21
C LEU A 15 39.09 13.00 -2.39
N THR A 16 38.90 12.20 -3.44
CA THR A 16 37.65 11.46 -3.67
C THR A 16 37.36 10.49 -2.54
N ARG A 17 38.36 9.71 -2.07
CA ARG A 17 38.18 8.81 -0.91
C ARG A 17 37.86 9.57 0.38
N ALA A 18 38.50 10.71 0.60
CA ALA A 18 38.26 11.54 1.77
C ALA A 18 36.86 12.19 1.71
N ALA A 19 36.43 12.65 0.55
CA ALA A 19 35.10 13.20 0.31
C ALA A 19 34.01 12.14 0.52
N THR A 20 34.14 10.96 -0.11
CA THR A 20 33.16 9.86 0.03
C THR A 20 33.08 9.31 1.45
N ALA A 21 34.15 9.38 2.24
CA ALA A 21 34.12 9.00 3.65
C ALA A 21 33.25 9.94 4.51
N HIS A 22 33.02 11.18 4.06
CA HIS A 22 32.22 12.20 4.77
C HIS A 22 30.87 12.49 4.09
N GLY A 23 30.58 11.85 2.97
CA GLY A 23 29.32 11.96 2.22
C GLY A 23 29.50 12.60 0.83
N ASP A 24 28.58 12.29 -0.08
CA ASP A 24 28.63 12.73 -1.49
C ASP A 24 28.42 14.26 -1.69
N ASP A 25 28.12 14.97 -0.61
CA ASP A 25 27.84 16.41 -0.61
C ASP A 25 29.11 17.27 -0.49
N LEU A 26 30.25 16.64 -0.15
CA LEU A 26 31.49 17.32 0.11
C LEU A 26 32.40 17.24 -1.12
N VAL A 27 32.71 18.38 -1.71
CA VAL A 27 33.73 18.51 -2.74
C VAL A 27 34.98 19.09 -2.13
N LEU A 28 36.09 18.37 -2.25
CA LEU A 28 37.41 18.78 -1.79
C LEU A 28 38.25 19.17 -3.00
N GLU A 29 38.78 20.39 -2.97
CA GLU A 29 39.64 20.93 -4.02
C GLU A 29 40.92 21.48 -3.45
N VAL A 30 42.06 21.22 -4.10
CA VAL A 30 43.32 21.83 -3.78
C VAL A 30 43.57 22.95 -4.79
N LEU A 31 43.76 24.16 -4.24
CA LEU A 31 44.02 25.37 -5.01
C LEU A 31 45.50 25.67 -5.01
N ALA A 32 46.06 25.91 -6.16
CA ALA A 32 47.42 26.39 -6.34
C ALA A 32 47.54 27.87 -5.84
N PRO A 33 48.74 28.39 -5.57
CA PRO A 33 48.93 29.79 -5.21
C PRO A 33 48.38 30.78 -6.23
N SER A 34 48.20 30.35 -7.49
CA SER A 34 47.59 31.13 -8.55
C SER A 34 46.06 31.22 -8.46
N GLY A 35 45.44 30.54 -7.48
CA GLY A 35 43.95 30.42 -7.35
C GLY A 35 43.29 29.39 -8.25
N LYS A 36 44.06 28.72 -9.15
CA LYS A 36 43.51 27.66 -10.02
C LYS A 36 43.39 26.34 -9.27
N VAL A 37 42.32 25.58 -9.58
CA VAL A 37 42.11 24.23 -9.02
C VAL A 37 43.18 23.30 -9.60
N PHE A 38 43.96 22.70 -8.71
CA PHE A 38 45.06 21.78 -9.05
C PHE A 38 44.57 20.32 -9.03
N ALA A 39 43.75 19.97 -8.04
CA ALA A 39 43.16 18.65 -7.93
C ALA A 39 41.76 18.78 -7.28
N SER A 40 40.81 17.96 -7.72
CA SER A 40 39.43 17.95 -7.23
C SER A 40 38.97 16.53 -6.93
N SER A 41 38.10 16.36 -5.94
CA SER A 41 37.41 15.13 -5.66
C SER A 41 36.21 14.88 -6.62
N HIS A 42 35.82 15.89 -7.40
CA HIS A 42 34.69 15.79 -8.31
C HIS A 42 35.06 15.01 -9.57
N ALA A 43 34.24 13.99 -9.93
CA ALA A 43 34.53 13.07 -11.03
C ALA A 43 34.57 13.75 -12.44
N SER A 44 33.89 14.88 -12.59
CA SER A 44 33.79 15.65 -13.83
C SER A 44 34.88 16.71 -13.99
N GLY A 45 35.90 16.73 -13.13
CA GLY A 45 36.93 17.78 -13.08
C GLY A 45 36.61 18.90 -12.10
N PRO A 46 37.36 20.01 -12.14
CA PRO A 46 37.13 21.13 -11.25
C PRO A 46 35.72 21.69 -11.44
N LEU A 47 35.08 22.08 -10.34
CA LEU A 47 33.80 22.79 -10.40
C LEU A 47 33.94 24.00 -11.35
N PRO A 48 32.97 24.25 -12.26
CA PRO A 48 33.05 25.36 -13.18
C PRO A 48 33.27 26.67 -12.41
N GLU A 49 34.22 27.44 -12.85
CA GLU A 49 34.69 28.70 -12.23
C GLU A 49 33.59 29.79 -12.20
N LEU A 50 32.48 29.55 -12.89
CA LEU A 50 31.36 30.44 -13.06
C LEU A 50 30.03 29.72 -12.77
N LEU A 51 29.74 29.60 -11.48
CA LEU A 51 28.34 29.67 -11.08
C LEU A 51 28.01 31.16 -11.01
N PRO A 52 26.96 31.64 -11.73
CA PRO A 52 26.59 33.06 -11.68
C PRO A 52 26.35 33.45 -10.22
N PRO A 53 26.83 34.63 -9.77
CA PRO A 53 26.63 35.07 -8.43
C PRO A 53 25.11 35.23 -8.18
N GLY A 54 24.50 34.25 -7.53
CA GLY A 54 23.07 34.27 -7.18
C GLY A 54 22.38 32.93 -7.09
N GLU A 55 22.87 31.82 -7.68
CA GLU A 55 22.10 30.59 -7.72
C GLU A 55 22.59 29.43 -6.84
N GLU A 56 23.85 29.44 -6.37
CA GLU A 56 24.35 28.44 -5.41
C GLU A 56 25.22 29.11 -4.35
N PHE A 57 24.65 29.48 -3.21
CA PHE A 57 25.45 29.82 -2.04
C PHE A 57 26.09 28.54 -1.50
N PRO A 58 27.43 28.45 -1.40
CA PRO A 58 28.05 27.41 -0.61
C PRO A 58 27.59 27.59 0.84
N LEU A 59 27.00 26.54 1.42
CA LEU A 59 26.50 26.56 2.79
C LEU A 59 27.63 26.79 3.80
N LEU A 60 28.84 26.37 3.45
CA LEU A 60 30.07 26.61 4.22
C LEU A 60 31.28 26.54 3.28
N GLU A 61 31.94 27.64 3.06
CA GLU A 61 33.26 27.67 2.44
C GLU A 61 34.32 27.72 3.53
N LEU A 62 34.96 26.58 3.82
CA LEU A 62 36.11 26.49 4.73
C LEU A 62 37.37 26.48 3.87
N ALA A 63 37.96 27.63 3.68
CA ALA A 63 39.30 27.76 3.14
C ALA A 63 40.31 27.75 4.29
N SER A 64 41.00 26.61 4.48
CA SER A 64 42.13 26.56 5.41
C SER A 64 43.44 26.57 4.61
N ALA A 65 44.30 27.54 4.96
CA ALA A 65 45.66 27.50 4.47
C ALA A 65 46.43 26.38 5.19
N PHE A 66 47.06 25.48 4.42
CA PHE A 66 47.94 24.46 5.00
C PHE A 66 49.37 24.66 4.48
N SER A 67 50.33 24.44 5.35
CA SER A 67 51.74 24.40 4.96
C SER A 67 52.11 22.97 4.53
N VAL A 68 52.62 22.84 3.35
CA VAL A 68 53.25 21.59 2.91
C VAL A 68 54.65 21.58 3.55
N SER A 69 54.90 20.62 4.45
CA SER A 69 56.24 20.40 5.03
C SER A 69 57.16 19.73 3.98
N GLY A 70 57.91 20.48 3.24
CA GLY A 70 58.95 20.09 2.34
C GLY A 70 59.93 21.27 2.18
N ASP A 71 61.16 21.02 1.79
CA ASP A 71 62.28 21.97 1.77
C ASP A 71 62.16 23.23 0.87
N SER A 72 60.92 23.52 0.40
CA SER A 72 60.54 24.77 -0.25
C SER A 72 59.20 25.22 0.32
N PRO A 73 59.12 26.32 1.10
CA PRO A 73 57.85 26.87 1.54
C PRO A 73 57.18 27.57 0.36
N GLU A 74 56.49 26.86 -0.52
CA GLU A 74 55.52 27.48 -1.41
C GLU A 74 54.32 27.92 -0.56
N GLN A 75 54.41 29.14 -0.10
CA GLN A 75 53.35 29.85 0.58
C GLN A 75 52.22 30.08 -0.41
N GLY A 76 51.05 29.47 -0.16
CA GLY A 76 49.87 29.86 -0.88
C GLY A 76 48.92 28.74 -1.32
N TRP A 77 49.24 27.47 -1.09
CA TRP A 77 48.31 26.37 -1.36
C TRP A 77 47.11 26.39 -0.41
N LYS A 78 45.89 26.21 -0.94
CA LYS A 78 44.67 26.21 -0.15
C LYS A 78 43.87 24.95 -0.40
N LEU A 79 43.30 24.37 0.63
CA LEU A 79 42.26 23.33 0.52
C LEU A 79 40.90 24.02 0.60
N ARG A 80 40.10 23.87 -0.45
CA ARG A 80 38.71 24.31 -0.47
C ARG A 80 37.83 23.10 -0.20
N ALA A 81 36.97 23.17 0.80
CA ALA A 81 35.90 22.21 1.05
C ALA A 81 34.58 22.92 0.76
N THR A 82 33.90 22.47 -0.26
CA THR A 82 32.61 23.03 -0.70
C THR A 82 31.50 22.00 -0.44
N LEU A 83 30.50 22.38 0.35
CA LEU A 83 29.27 21.60 0.49
C LEU A 83 28.31 21.98 -0.62
N THR A 84 27.95 21.02 -1.45
CA THR A 84 26.98 21.22 -2.53
C THR A 84 25.56 21.32 -1.95
N ARG A 85 24.82 22.35 -2.37
CA ARG A 85 23.48 22.66 -1.83
C ARG A 85 22.43 21.63 -2.22
N GLY A 86 22.50 21.08 -3.43
CA GLY A 86 21.52 20.14 -3.99
C GLY A 86 21.35 18.88 -3.13
N PRO A 87 22.40 18.05 -2.96
CA PRO A 87 22.34 16.83 -2.16
C PRO A 87 22.02 17.09 -0.67
N TRP A 88 22.52 18.20 -0.12
CA TRP A 88 22.20 18.56 1.27
C TRP A 88 20.71 18.89 1.45
N LEU A 89 20.12 19.67 0.55
CA LEU A 89 18.71 20.00 0.59
C LEU A 89 17.83 18.76 0.40
N GLU A 90 18.21 17.86 -0.52
CA GLU A 90 17.53 16.58 -0.72
C GLU A 90 17.53 15.72 0.54
N ARG A 91 18.67 15.61 1.23
CA ARG A 91 18.76 14.91 2.53
C ARG A 91 17.94 15.57 3.61
N LEU A 92 17.94 16.90 3.67
CA LEU A 92 17.15 17.66 4.64
C LEU A 92 15.66 17.45 4.41
N ILE A 93 15.22 17.50 3.16
CA ILE A 93 13.83 17.21 2.77
C ILE A 93 13.48 15.76 3.11
N ALA A 94 14.33 14.77 2.76
CA ALA A 94 14.10 13.37 3.05
C ALA A 94 13.97 13.11 4.57
N ASN A 95 14.90 13.65 5.38
CA ASN A 95 14.85 13.54 6.84
C ASN A 95 13.64 14.28 7.43
N GLY A 96 13.29 15.44 6.88
CA GLY A 96 12.10 16.19 7.28
C GLY A 96 10.81 15.41 7.01
N LEU A 97 10.71 14.76 5.85
CA LEU A 97 9.59 13.87 5.50
C LEU A 97 9.55 12.63 6.40
N ASP A 98 10.70 12.06 6.76
CA ASP A 98 10.77 10.94 7.72
C ASP A 98 10.21 11.36 9.08
N ILE A 99 10.65 12.50 9.62
CA ILE A 99 10.17 13.03 10.89
C ILE A 99 8.67 13.31 10.83
N LEU A 100 8.20 13.99 9.78
CA LEU A 100 6.77 14.28 9.59
C LEU A 100 5.93 13.00 9.57
N THR A 101 6.40 11.99 8.83
CA THR A 101 5.73 10.69 8.75
C THR A 101 5.67 10.00 10.12
N LEU A 102 6.78 9.98 10.87
CA LEU A 102 6.82 9.40 12.21
C LEU A 102 5.94 10.16 13.20
N VAL A 103 5.88 11.47 13.12
CA VAL A 103 4.97 12.29 13.94
C VAL A 103 3.51 11.96 13.62
N ALA A 104 3.14 11.86 12.35
CA ALA A 104 1.79 11.48 11.94
C ALA A 104 1.41 10.09 12.46
N ILE A 105 2.29 9.09 12.30
CA ILE A 105 2.08 7.73 12.81
C ILE A 105 1.94 7.75 14.33
N SER A 106 2.80 8.49 15.04
CA SER A 106 2.78 8.59 16.51
C SER A 106 1.50 9.22 17.02
N LEU A 107 0.98 10.25 16.34
CA LEU A 107 -0.30 10.87 16.68
C LEU A 107 -1.47 9.90 16.52
N ILE A 108 -1.50 9.15 15.41
CA ILE A 108 -2.56 8.15 15.17
C ILE A 108 -2.47 7.05 16.25
N PHE A 109 -1.27 6.55 16.53
CA PHE A 109 -1.05 5.54 17.55
C PHE A 109 -1.48 6.03 18.94
N MET A 110 -1.18 7.29 19.27
CA MET A 110 -1.60 7.92 20.51
C MET A 110 -3.13 8.00 20.61
N VAL A 111 -3.82 8.38 19.53
CA VAL A 111 -5.28 8.42 19.50
C VAL A 111 -5.87 7.02 19.70
N GLU A 112 -5.38 6.00 19.01
CA GLU A 112 -5.86 4.62 19.15
C GLU A 112 -5.61 4.08 20.56
N MET A 113 -4.45 4.38 21.15
CA MET A 113 -4.12 3.98 22.53
C MET A 113 -4.98 4.72 23.56
N PHE A 114 -5.22 6.02 23.36
CA PHE A 114 -6.12 6.79 24.20
C PHE A 114 -7.56 6.24 24.16
N LEU A 115 -8.06 5.93 22.96
CA LEU A 115 -9.40 5.32 22.81
C LEU A 115 -9.48 3.94 23.47
N LEU A 116 -8.43 3.13 23.39
CA LEU A 116 -8.36 1.84 24.07
C LEU A 116 -8.42 2.02 25.60
N LEU A 117 -7.59 2.94 26.12
CA LEU A 117 -7.49 3.18 27.55
C LEU A 117 -8.79 3.76 28.13
N SER A 118 -9.38 4.78 27.48
CA SER A 118 -10.64 5.39 27.90
C SER A 118 -11.78 4.38 27.95
N ARG A 119 -11.95 3.58 26.89
CA ARG A 119 -12.97 2.51 26.83
C ARG A 119 -12.75 1.43 27.89
N SER A 120 -11.50 1.07 28.15
CA SER A 120 -11.15 0.09 29.17
C SER A 120 -11.44 0.61 30.58
N LEU A 121 -11.19 1.90 30.81
CA LEU A 121 -11.46 2.55 32.09
C LEU A 121 -12.96 2.72 32.34
N GLU A 122 -13.70 3.21 31.35
CA GLU A 122 -15.17 3.32 31.44
C GLU A 122 -15.82 1.98 31.77
N ALA A 123 -15.38 0.90 31.10
CA ALA A 123 -15.91 -0.44 31.36
C ALA A 123 -15.63 -0.93 32.78
N ARG A 124 -14.45 -0.62 33.33
CA ARG A 124 -14.11 -0.96 34.72
C ARG A 124 -14.95 -0.16 35.73
N LEU A 125 -15.13 1.13 35.48
CA LEU A 125 -15.92 2.00 36.35
C LEU A 125 -17.41 1.63 36.37
N GLN A 126 -17.95 1.21 35.23
CA GLN A 126 -19.32 0.80 35.08
C GLN A 126 -19.60 -0.66 35.47
N GLY A 127 -18.59 -1.44 35.83
CA GLY A 127 -18.72 -2.87 36.10
C GLY A 127 -19.11 -3.72 34.88
N THR A 128 -19.03 -3.17 33.66
CA THR A 128 -19.52 -3.78 32.41
C THR A 128 -18.46 -4.54 31.63
N THR A 129 -17.34 -4.85 32.26
CA THR A 129 -16.17 -5.53 31.61
C THR A 129 -16.51 -6.85 30.92
N GLN A 130 -17.64 -7.46 31.27
CA GLN A 130 -18.11 -8.70 30.66
C GLN A 130 -19.21 -8.50 29.62
N SER A 131 -19.69 -7.28 29.39
CA SER A 131 -20.75 -7.04 28.39
C SER A 131 -20.25 -7.30 26.97
N HIS A 132 -21.13 -7.81 26.09
CA HIS A 132 -20.82 -8.07 24.70
C HIS A 132 -20.40 -6.77 23.97
N ALA A 133 -21.11 -5.67 24.24
CA ALA A 133 -20.84 -4.36 23.67
C ALA A 133 -19.44 -3.80 24.03
N HIS A 134 -18.94 -4.10 25.22
CA HIS A 134 -17.58 -3.73 25.60
C HIS A 134 -16.54 -4.55 24.83
N ARG A 135 -16.75 -5.85 24.69
CA ARG A 135 -15.84 -6.73 23.96
C ARG A 135 -15.76 -6.37 22.48
N SER A 136 -16.90 -6.03 21.85
CA SER A 136 -16.92 -5.61 20.44
C SER A 136 -16.18 -4.28 20.23
N ALA A 137 -16.17 -3.38 21.22
CA ALA A 137 -15.41 -2.14 21.15
C ALA A 137 -13.88 -2.35 21.14
N LEU A 138 -13.40 -3.48 21.68
CA LEU A 138 -11.98 -3.83 21.67
C LEU A 138 -11.49 -4.38 20.31
N PHE A 139 -12.41 -4.68 19.37
CA PHE A 139 -12.02 -5.08 18.03
C PHE A 139 -11.38 -3.94 17.22
N ARG A 140 -11.67 -2.67 17.52
CA ARG A 140 -11.01 -1.54 16.87
C ARG A 140 -9.49 -1.56 17.09
N PRO A 141 -8.95 -1.53 18.32
CA PRO A 141 -7.51 -1.59 18.55
C PRO A 141 -6.90 -2.94 18.16
N LEU A 142 -7.64 -4.05 18.28
CA LEU A 142 -7.21 -5.35 17.78
C LEU A 142 -6.97 -5.30 16.27
N MET A 143 -7.91 -4.77 15.49
CA MET A 143 -7.80 -4.66 14.05
C MET A 143 -6.76 -3.61 13.63
N PHE A 144 -6.59 -2.55 14.40
CA PHE A 144 -5.50 -1.59 14.19
C PHE A 144 -4.13 -2.30 14.19
N VAL A 145 -3.81 -3.04 15.26
CA VAL A 145 -2.51 -3.75 15.37
C VAL A 145 -2.40 -4.89 14.36
N PHE A 146 -3.51 -5.58 14.08
CA PHE A 146 -3.57 -6.67 13.11
C PHE A 146 -3.25 -6.20 11.69
N ILE A 147 -3.90 -5.12 11.23
CA ILE A 147 -3.68 -4.55 9.90
C ILE A 147 -2.34 -3.81 9.82
N LEU A 148 -1.93 -3.12 10.90
CA LEU A 148 -0.60 -2.53 10.97
C LEU A 148 0.48 -3.57 10.68
N ALA A 149 0.45 -4.72 11.36
CA ALA A 149 1.41 -5.80 11.13
C ALA A 149 1.33 -6.39 9.72
N MET A 150 0.14 -6.45 9.12
CA MET A 150 -0.07 -6.92 7.75
C MET A 150 0.52 -5.93 6.74
N ASP A 151 0.14 -4.67 6.82
CA ASP A 151 0.45 -3.66 5.82
C ASP A 151 1.88 -3.12 5.92
N MET A 152 2.61 -3.45 6.99
CA MET A 152 4.07 -3.21 7.05
C MET A 152 4.82 -3.83 5.88
N THR A 153 4.31 -4.88 5.26
CA THR A 153 5.00 -5.59 4.18
C THR A 153 4.44 -5.30 2.78
N ILE A 154 3.28 -4.65 2.69
CA ILE A 154 2.52 -4.49 1.44
C ILE A 154 3.32 -3.79 0.33
N SER A 155 4.17 -2.82 0.68
CA SER A 155 4.92 -2.00 -0.27
C SER A 155 6.11 -2.70 -0.93
N PHE A 156 6.51 -3.89 -0.45
CA PHE A 156 7.72 -4.57 -0.95
C PHE A 156 7.56 -6.08 -1.20
N ILE A 157 6.34 -6.61 -1.16
CA ILE A 157 6.09 -8.03 -1.50
C ILE A 157 6.67 -8.40 -2.87
N PRO A 158 6.38 -7.66 -3.98
CA PRO A 158 6.95 -7.97 -5.28
C PRO A 158 8.46 -7.76 -5.33
N LEU A 159 9.00 -6.81 -4.55
CA LEU A 159 10.44 -6.54 -4.49
C LEU A 159 11.19 -7.68 -3.79
N ARG A 160 10.64 -8.22 -2.70
CA ARG A 160 11.20 -9.42 -2.05
C ARG A 160 11.15 -10.62 -2.98
N MET A 161 10.07 -10.78 -3.74
CA MET A 161 9.98 -11.82 -4.77
C MET A 161 11.04 -11.66 -5.85
N ALA A 162 11.37 -10.42 -6.24
CA ALA A 162 12.43 -10.12 -7.21
C ALA A 162 13.81 -10.58 -6.72
N GLU A 163 14.11 -10.47 -5.42
CA GLU A 163 15.36 -10.98 -4.82
C GLU A 163 15.48 -12.50 -4.87
N LEU A 164 14.34 -13.21 -4.75
CA LEU A 164 14.28 -14.67 -4.75
C LEU A 164 14.24 -15.27 -6.16
N SER A 165 13.88 -14.47 -7.16
CA SER A 165 13.62 -14.94 -8.53
C SER A 165 14.91 -15.12 -9.31
N THR A 166 15.31 -16.36 -9.53
CA THR A 166 16.46 -16.76 -10.37
C THR A 166 16.03 -17.44 -11.68
N THR A 167 14.74 -17.74 -11.83
CA THR A 167 14.19 -18.50 -12.94
C THR A 167 13.47 -17.60 -13.95
N SER A 168 13.50 -17.97 -15.24
CA SER A 168 12.84 -17.25 -16.33
C SER A 168 11.45 -17.79 -16.72
N ILE A 169 10.98 -18.85 -16.07
CA ILE A 169 9.69 -19.49 -16.37
C ILE A 169 8.89 -19.64 -15.08
N PRO A 170 7.72 -19.02 -14.90
CA PRO A 170 7.06 -18.05 -15.81
C PRO A 170 7.87 -16.75 -15.99
N PRO A 171 7.51 -15.86 -16.93
CA PRO A 171 8.19 -14.57 -17.09
C PRO A 171 8.34 -13.86 -15.75
N ARG A 172 9.50 -13.23 -15.53
CA ARG A 172 9.84 -12.62 -14.22
C ARG A 172 8.74 -11.69 -13.70
N ASP A 173 8.21 -10.84 -14.56
CA ASP A 173 7.19 -9.86 -14.15
C ASP A 173 5.87 -10.52 -13.72
N VAL A 174 5.48 -11.63 -14.34
CA VAL A 174 4.34 -12.44 -13.89
C VAL A 174 4.64 -13.08 -12.54
N LEU A 175 5.85 -13.61 -12.37
CA LEU A 175 6.28 -14.27 -11.13
C LEU A 175 6.24 -13.31 -9.93
N LEU A 176 6.60 -12.03 -10.12
CA LEU A 176 6.56 -11.00 -9.09
C LEU A 176 5.15 -10.73 -8.56
N GLY A 177 4.11 -10.91 -9.37
CA GLY A 177 2.70 -10.72 -8.99
C GLY A 177 2.09 -11.90 -8.25
N LEU A 178 2.63 -13.13 -8.43
CA LEU A 178 2.03 -14.35 -7.88
C LEU A 178 1.86 -14.37 -6.35
N PRO A 179 2.78 -13.87 -5.53
CA PRO A 179 2.60 -13.84 -4.08
C PRO A 179 1.36 -13.06 -3.64
N ILE A 180 1.11 -11.91 -4.29
CA ILE A 180 -0.06 -11.07 -4.01
C ILE A 180 -1.34 -11.78 -4.47
N SER A 181 -1.32 -12.36 -5.65
CA SER A 181 -2.47 -13.13 -6.19
C SER A 181 -2.80 -14.34 -5.33
N ALA A 182 -1.78 -15.07 -4.85
CA ALA A 182 -1.97 -16.21 -3.95
C ALA A 182 -2.57 -15.79 -2.60
N GLU A 183 -2.12 -14.66 -2.05
CA GLU A 183 -2.64 -14.08 -0.82
C GLU A 183 -4.11 -13.68 -0.98
N MET A 184 -4.46 -12.93 -2.04
CA MET A 184 -5.83 -12.52 -2.31
C MET A 184 -6.75 -13.71 -2.60
N GLY A 185 -6.26 -14.72 -3.34
CA GLY A 185 -7.00 -15.95 -3.63
C GLY A 185 -7.33 -16.75 -2.38
N MET A 186 -6.35 -16.94 -1.50
CA MET A 186 -6.57 -17.65 -0.24
C MET A 186 -7.41 -16.84 0.75
N THR A 187 -7.34 -15.52 0.72
CA THR A 187 -8.25 -14.64 1.46
C THR A 187 -9.70 -14.89 1.04
N GLY A 188 -9.98 -14.90 -0.26
CA GLY A 188 -11.31 -15.19 -0.79
C GLY A 188 -11.82 -16.58 -0.39
N LEU A 189 -10.97 -17.60 -0.48
CA LEU A 189 -11.32 -18.97 -0.11
C LEU A 189 -11.60 -19.09 1.40
N SER A 190 -10.80 -18.44 2.24
CA SER A 190 -10.94 -18.51 3.69
C SER A 190 -12.23 -17.87 4.20
N VAL A 191 -12.75 -16.86 3.51
CA VAL A 191 -14.04 -16.22 3.82
C VAL A 191 -15.18 -17.25 3.75
N LEU A 192 -15.16 -18.13 2.75
CA LEU A 192 -16.17 -19.21 2.61
C LEU A 192 -16.12 -20.23 3.77
N ILE A 193 -14.92 -20.49 4.28
CA ILE A 193 -14.69 -21.42 5.38
C ILE A 193 -15.04 -20.78 6.73
N ALA A 194 -14.68 -19.53 6.93
CA ALA A 194 -14.84 -18.80 8.19
C ALA A 194 -16.31 -18.76 8.65
N GLY A 195 -17.25 -18.46 7.75
CA GLY A 195 -18.67 -18.40 8.06
C GLY A 195 -19.23 -19.72 8.60
N THR A 196 -18.87 -20.85 7.94
CA THR A 196 -19.31 -22.19 8.38
C THR A 196 -18.64 -22.61 9.68
N TRP A 197 -17.38 -22.22 9.88
CA TRP A 197 -16.63 -22.54 11.08
C TRP A 197 -17.16 -21.78 12.30
N MET A 198 -17.45 -20.48 12.14
CA MET A 198 -18.05 -19.65 13.17
C MET A 198 -19.39 -20.21 13.67
N LYS A 199 -20.27 -20.64 12.76
CA LYS A 199 -21.57 -21.25 13.11
C LYS A 199 -21.41 -22.52 13.96
N ARG A 200 -20.37 -23.32 13.71
CA ARG A 200 -20.15 -24.59 14.42
C ARG A 200 -19.42 -24.44 15.76
N LYS A 201 -18.42 -23.55 15.84
CA LYS A 201 -17.47 -23.47 16.97
C LYS A 201 -17.36 -22.07 17.59
N GLY A 202 -18.19 -21.11 17.18
CA GLY A 202 -18.10 -19.73 17.63
C GLY A 202 -16.97 -18.92 16.97
N ALA A 203 -16.84 -17.64 17.34
CA ALA A 203 -15.91 -16.69 16.73
C ALA A 203 -14.44 -16.91 17.14
N ARG A 204 -14.18 -17.42 18.34
CA ARG A 204 -12.83 -17.55 18.91
C ARG A 204 -11.89 -18.46 18.08
N PRO A 205 -12.26 -19.71 17.71
CA PRO A 205 -11.36 -20.59 16.97
C PRO A 205 -10.92 -20.03 15.61
N PRO A 206 -11.82 -19.55 14.70
CA PRO A 206 -11.41 -19.03 13.41
C PRO A 206 -10.55 -17.77 13.53
N LEU A 207 -10.85 -16.86 14.48
CA LEU A 207 -10.05 -15.66 14.71
C LEU A 207 -8.63 -16.02 15.17
N MET A 208 -8.49 -16.91 16.15
CA MET A 208 -7.19 -17.35 16.64
C MET A 208 -6.37 -18.07 15.59
N THR A 209 -6.99 -19.04 14.92
CA THR A 209 -6.33 -19.78 13.84
C THR A 209 -5.88 -18.84 12.74
N GLY A 210 -6.71 -17.85 12.40
CA GLY A 210 -6.37 -16.84 11.41
C GLY A 210 -5.12 -16.04 11.78
N ILE A 211 -5.06 -15.50 13.00
CA ILE A 211 -3.89 -14.74 13.48
C ILE A 211 -2.63 -15.63 13.54
N ILE A 212 -2.76 -16.88 13.99
CA ILE A 212 -1.64 -17.82 14.06
C ILE A 212 -1.15 -18.18 12.65
N CYS A 213 -2.05 -18.47 11.72
CA CYS A 213 -1.69 -18.73 10.32
C CYS A 213 -0.94 -17.54 9.70
N MET A 214 -1.38 -16.30 9.97
CA MET A 214 -0.65 -15.12 9.51
C MET A 214 0.74 -15.03 10.13
N ALA A 215 0.87 -15.19 11.45
CA ALA A 215 2.17 -15.16 12.12
C ALA A 215 3.15 -16.20 11.54
N LEU A 216 2.67 -17.44 11.31
CA LEU A 216 3.45 -18.50 10.68
C LEU A 216 3.77 -18.18 9.21
N GLY A 217 2.82 -17.60 8.46
CA GLY A 217 3.01 -17.18 7.09
C GLY A 217 4.07 -16.06 6.96
N TYR A 218 4.09 -15.10 7.87
CA TYR A 218 5.13 -14.07 7.92
C TYR A 218 6.50 -14.65 8.30
N LEU A 219 6.55 -15.56 9.28
CA LEU A 219 7.78 -16.26 9.62
C LEU A 219 8.31 -17.09 8.44
N ALA A 220 7.43 -17.81 7.75
CA ALA A 220 7.77 -18.54 6.53
C ALA A 220 8.22 -17.60 5.39
N SER A 221 7.63 -16.40 5.26
CA SER A 221 8.04 -15.40 4.28
C SER A 221 9.44 -14.85 4.55
N MET A 222 9.80 -14.67 5.82
CA MET A 222 11.16 -14.31 6.24
C MET A 222 12.17 -15.40 5.86
N LEU A 223 11.83 -16.65 6.15
CA LEU A 223 12.70 -17.81 5.95
C LEU A 223 12.69 -18.35 4.50
N ALA A 224 11.89 -17.77 3.61
CA ALA A 224 11.78 -18.24 2.24
C ALA A 224 13.08 -18.02 1.47
N TRP A 225 13.64 -19.11 0.91
CA TRP A 225 14.81 -19.13 0.04
C TRP A 225 14.48 -19.46 -1.42
N THR A 226 13.24 -19.81 -1.72
CA THR A 226 12.74 -20.06 -3.07
C THR A 226 11.49 -19.24 -3.36
N PRO A 227 11.23 -18.86 -4.63
CA PRO A 227 10.02 -18.17 -5.04
C PRO A 227 8.74 -18.91 -4.62
N TRP A 228 8.71 -20.23 -4.82
CA TRP A 228 7.54 -21.06 -4.53
C TRP A 228 7.21 -21.13 -3.05
N LEU A 229 8.24 -21.21 -2.20
CA LEU A 229 8.04 -21.18 -0.74
C LEU A 229 7.49 -19.82 -0.30
N PHE A 230 7.96 -18.73 -0.91
CA PHE A 230 7.44 -17.39 -0.62
C PHE A 230 5.98 -17.25 -1.04
N ILE A 231 5.59 -17.75 -2.24
CA ILE A 231 4.21 -17.78 -2.70
C ILE A 231 3.33 -18.59 -1.73
N ALA A 232 3.77 -19.78 -1.30
CA ALA A 232 3.04 -20.61 -0.34
C ALA A 232 2.90 -19.92 1.04
N ALA A 233 3.94 -19.23 1.49
CA ALA A 233 3.91 -18.43 2.71
C ALA A 233 2.89 -17.28 2.62
N ARG A 234 2.82 -16.58 1.49
CA ARG A 234 1.82 -15.52 1.25
C ARG A 234 0.40 -16.08 1.15
N ALA A 235 0.22 -17.25 0.56
CA ALA A 235 -1.06 -17.96 0.56
C ALA A 235 -1.53 -18.27 1.99
N LEU A 236 -0.62 -18.68 2.89
CA LEU A 236 -0.93 -18.92 4.30
C LEU A 236 -1.30 -17.61 5.03
N VAL A 237 -0.64 -16.49 4.72
CA VAL A 237 -1.03 -15.16 5.22
C VAL A 237 -2.44 -14.82 4.78
N GLY A 238 -2.77 -15.00 3.49
CA GLY A 238 -4.11 -14.74 2.96
C GLY A 238 -5.20 -15.58 3.61
N LEU A 239 -4.94 -16.88 3.85
CA LEU A 239 -5.84 -17.75 4.61
C LEU A 239 -6.13 -17.18 6.00
N GLY A 240 -5.08 -16.80 6.72
CA GLY A 240 -5.20 -16.24 8.06
C GLY A 240 -5.93 -14.90 8.08
N TYR A 241 -5.64 -14.03 7.11
CA TYR A 241 -6.28 -12.73 6.98
C TYR A 241 -7.80 -12.83 6.79
N GLY A 242 -8.25 -13.65 5.83
CA GLY A 242 -9.68 -13.79 5.57
C GLY A 242 -10.44 -14.42 6.74
N LEU A 243 -9.85 -15.42 7.43
CA LEU A 243 -10.43 -16.01 8.65
C LEU A 243 -10.61 -14.96 9.74
N SER A 244 -9.59 -14.14 9.99
CA SER A 244 -9.59 -13.16 11.07
C SER A 244 -10.51 -11.98 10.76
N LEU A 245 -10.44 -11.42 9.56
CA LEU A 245 -11.22 -10.24 9.17
C LEU A 245 -12.72 -10.54 9.18
N LEU A 246 -13.15 -11.64 8.53
CA LEU A 246 -14.57 -11.98 8.50
C LEU A 246 -15.12 -12.26 9.90
N THR A 247 -14.32 -12.93 10.75
CA THR A 247 -14.74 -13.20 12.13
C THR A 247 -14.90 -11.90 12.92
N ALA A 248 -13.98 -10.94 12.76
CA ALA A 248 -14.07 -9.65 13.41
C ALA A 248 -15.28 -8.84 12.90
N GLN A 249 -15.53 -8.84 11.59
CA GLN A 249 -16.69 -8.20 10.98
C GLN A 249 -18.00 -8.76 11.54
N ALA A 250 -18.18 -10.07 11.48
CA ALA A 250 -19.39 -10.73 11.95
C ALA A 250 -19.64 -10.51 13.46
N TYR A 251 -18.56 -10.41 14.25
CA TYR A 251 -18.68 -10.14 15.67
C TYR A 251 -19.14 -8.69 15.94
N THR A 252 -18.61 -7.73 15.20
CA THR A 252 -18.86 -6.29 15.41
C THR A 252 -20.16 -5.80 14.78
N VAL A 253 -20.65 -6.45 13.71
CA VAL A 253 -21.94 -6.14 13.07
C VAL A 253 -23.09 -6.26 14.05
N ARG A 254 -23.10 -7.28 14.91
CA ARG A 254 -24.16 -7.52 15.89
C ARG A 254 -24.39 -6.34 16.85
N ASP A 255 -23.37 -5.59 17.15
CA ASP A 255 -23.41 -4.47 18.09
C ASP A 255 -23.40 -3.09 17.40
N GLY A 256 -23.55 -3.05 16.07
CA GLY A 256 -23.48 -1.81 15.29
C GLY A 256 -22.09 -1.15 15.31
N LYS A 257 -21.02 -1.90 15.64
CA LYS A 257 -19.65 -1.38 15.81
C LYS A 257 -18.75 -1.63 14.59
N LEU A 258 -19.33 -2.02 13.47
CA LEU A 258 -18.60 -2.33 12.25
C LEU A 258 -17.77 -1.14 11.73
N ALA A 259 -18.38 0.06 11.72
CA ALA A 259 -17.69 1.28 11.29
C ALA A 259 -16.50 1.63 12.20
N ASP A 260 -16.66 1.43 13.51
CA ASP A 260 -15.59 1.64 14.49
C ASP A 260 -14.44 0.65 14.31
N MET A 261 -14.74 -0.62 14.02
CA MET A 261 -13.73 -1.63 13.67
C MET A 261 -12.96 -1.24 12.40
N PHE A 262 -13.66 -0.81 11.34
CA PHE A 262 -13.02 -0.38 10.11
C PHE A 262 -12.18 0.88 10.28
N ALA A 263 -12.53 1.79 11.19
CA ALA A 263 -11.65 2.90 11.53
C ALA A 263 -10.29 2.42 12.04
N GLY A 264 -10.26 1.36 12.87
CA GLY A 264 -9.02 0.69 13.27
C GLY A 264 -8.27 0.05 12.09
N VAL A 265 -9.00 -0.60 11.17
CA VAL A 265 -8.41 -1.18 9.94
C VAL A 265 -7.69 -0.12 9.12
N TYR A 266 -8.35 0.99 8.82
CA TYR A 266 -7.76 2.07 8.02
C TYR A 266 -6.60 2.77 8.72
N ALA A 267 -6.71 3.02 10.03
CA ALA A 267 -5.62 3.59 10.82
C ALA A 267 -4.39 2.66 10.83
N GLY A 268 -4.62 1.34 10.97
CA GLY A 268 -3.58 0.32 10.90
C GLY A 268 -2.89 0.26 9.54
N SER A 269 -3.66 0.32 8.46
CA SER A 269 -3.14 0.32 7.08
C SER A 269 -2.28 1.56 6.80
N LEU A 270 -2.75 2.74 7.21
CA LEU A 270 -2.03 3.99 7.03
C LEU A 270 -0.69 3.99 7.78
N CYS A 271 -0.67 3.56 9.03
CA CYS A 271 0.55 3.47 9.83
C CYS A 271 1.47 2.34 9.35
N GLY A 272 0.91 1.17 9.05
CA GLY A 272 1.65 -0.02 8.68
C GLY A 272 2.44 0.16 7.39
N SER A 273 1.79 0.66 6.34
CA SER A 273 2.42 0.86 5.03
C SER A 273 3.64 1.80 5.07
N ALA A 274 3.53 2.92 5.80
CA ALA A 274 4.62 3.86 5.93
C ALA A 274 5.74 3.34 6.86
N LEU A 275 5.37 2.85 8.06
CA LEU A 275 6.34 2.32 9.03
C LEU A 275 7.11 1.13 8.46
N GLY A 276 6.42 0.21 7.80
CA GLY A 276 7.03 -0.98 7.22
C GLY A 276 8.00 -0.65 6.09
N ALA A 277 7.68 0.32 5.24
CA ALA A 277 8.56 0.78 4.19
C ALA A 277 9.83 1.46 4.74
N MET A 278 9.69 2.31 5.78
CA MET A 278 10.83 2.94 6.45
C MET A 278 11.74 1.91 7.14
N LEU A 279 11.15 0.89 7.78
CA LEU A 279 11.91 -0.20 8.37
C LEU A 279 12.61 -1.06 7.30
N ALA A 280 11.93 -1.34 6.19
CA ALA A 280 12.49 -2.11 5.08
C ALA A 280 13.68 -1.41 4.42
N GLU A 281 13.66 -0.08 4.34
CA GLU A 281 14.79 0.71 3.84
C GLU A 281 16.03 0.58 4.71
N ARG A 282 15.85 0.55 6.04
CA ARG A 282 16.95 0.52 7.01
C ARG A 282 17.43 -0.87 7.38
N LEU A 283 16.51 -1.83 7.49
CA LEU A 283 16.78 -3.19 7.99
C LEU A 283 16.76 -4.25 6.89
N GLY A 284 16.27 -3.91 5.69
CA GLY A 284 15.95 -4.87 4.65
C GLY A 284 14.59 -5.55 4.84
N TYR A 285 14.14 -6.34 3.86
CA TYR A 285 12.79 -6.93 3.85
C TYR A 285 12.60 -8.05 4.88
N GLY A 286 13.62 -8.90 5.08
CA GLY A 286 13.54 -10.04 5.98
C GLY A 286 13.14 -9.70 7.42
N PRO A 287 13.84 -8.77 8.10
CA PRO A 287 13.51 -8.37 9.47
C PRO A 287 12.10 -7.79 9.64
N VAL A 288 11.56 -7.11 8.62
CA VAL A 288 10.19 -6.56 8.69
C VAL A 288 9.16 -7.70 8.73
N PHE A 289 9.34 -8.78 7.96
CA PHE A 289 8.50 -9.98 8.10
C PHE A 289 8.58 -10.59 9.49
N ALA A 290 9.77 -10.63 10.11
CA ALA A 290 9.94 -11.10 11.49
C ALA A 290 9.17 -10.24 12.50
N ILE A 291 9.28 -8.91 12.39
CA ILE A 291 8.56 -7.96 13.25
C ILE A 291 7.05 -8.18 13.13
N SER A 292 6.52 -8.28 11.90
CA SER A 292 5.10 -8.58 11.65
C SER A 292 4.68 -9.90 12.28
N ALA A 293 5.50 -10.95 12.16
CA ALA A 293 5.24 -12.25 12.76
C ALA A 293 5.17 -12.19 14.30
N VAL A 294 6.11 -11.48 14.93
CA VAL A 294 6.14 -11.28 16.38
C VAL A 294 4.93 -10.49 16.87
N ILE A 295 4.59 -9.39 16.21
CA ILE A 295 3.39 -8.59 16.56
C ILE A 295 2.14 -9.47 16.51
N LEU A 296 1.96 -10.25 15.45
CA LEU A 296 0.79 -11.13 15.29
C LEU A 296 0.81 -12.30 16.32
N ALA A 297 1.97 -12.86 16.62
CA ALA A 297 2.08 -13.88 17.65
C ALA A 297 1.68 -13.35 19.05
N CYS A 298 2.12 -12.13 19.39
CA CYS A 298 1.68 -11.45 20.62
C CYS A 298 0.18 -11.13 20.57
N LEU A 299 -0.32 -10.69 19.41
CA LEU A 299 -1.72 -10.36 19.23
C LEU A 299 -2.64 -11.58 19.40
N ALA A 300 -2.19 -12.79 19.06
CA ALA A 300 -2.94 -14.04 19.23
C ALA A 300 -3.32 -14.31 20.71
N LEU A 301 -2.60 -13.72 21.66
CA LEU A 301 -2.91 -13.84 23.09
C LEU A 301 -4.16 -13.04 23.50
N VAL A 302 -4.54 -12.01 22.74
CA VAL A 302 -5.69 -11.13 23.04
C VAL A 302 -7.02 -11.86 22.89
N PRO A 303 -7.33 -12.54 21.78
CA PRO A 303 -8.58 -13.31 21.66
C PRO A 303 -8.69 -14.44 22.69
N LEU A 304 -7.57 -15.00 23.16
CA LEU A 304 -7.57 -16.01 24.21
C LEU A 304 -8.22 -15.50 25.50
N ARG A 305 -7.99 -14.24 25.83
CA ARG A 305 -8.56 -13.59 27.02
C ARG A 305 -9.92 -12.95 26.74
N LEU A 306 -10.05 -12.28 25.59
CA LEU A 306 -11.20 -11.51 25.21
C LEU A 306 -12.45 -12.37 25.00
N LEU A 307 -12.29 -13.52 24.34
CA LEU A 307 -13.37 -14.43 23.96
C LEU A 307 -13.47 -15.68 24.86
N ARG A 308 -12.87 -15.63 26.05
CA ARG A 308 -12.93 -16.73 27.02
C ARG A 308 -14.35 -16.91 27.57
N GLY A 309 -14.89 -18.12 27.51
CA GLY A 309 -16.24 -18.44 28.03
C GLY A 309 -17.36 -18.33 26.99
N GLN A 310 -17.08 -18.05 25.73
CA GLN A 310 -18.09 -18.01 24.66
C GLN A 310 -18.08 -19.27 23.76
N GLU A 311 -17.72 -20.42 24.30
CA GLU A 311 -17.69 -21.69 23.54
C GLU A 311 -19.08 -22.19 23.15
N LYS A 312 -20.14 -21.70 23.80
CA LYS A 312 -21.53 -22.01 23.48
C LYS A 312 -22.37 -20.76 23.68
N GLN A 313 -22.38 -19.87 22.73
CA GLN A 313 -23.46 -18.90 22.68
C GLN A 313 -24.46 -19.36 21.64
N GLU A 314 -25.55 -19.89 22.18
CA GLU A 314 -26.83 -20.03 21.54
C GLU A 314 -27.17 -18.76 20.77
N ASP A 315 -27.82 -18.94 19.64
CA ASP A 315 -28.33 -17.88 18.75
C ASP A 315 -27.24 -17.08 17.99
N VAL A 316 -26.43 -17.75 17.18
CA VAL A 316 -26.34 -17.26 15.81
C VAL A 316 -27.77 -17.40 15.27
N ARG A 317 -28.62 -16.36 15.53
CA ARG A 317 -29.88 -16.25 14.79
C ARG A 317 -29.51 -16.60 13.35
N GLU A 318 -30.27 -17.49 12.78
CA GLU A 318 -30.27 -17.84 11.39
C GLU A 318 -30.32 -16.57 10.53
N GLU A 319 -29.21 -15.81 10.46
CA GLU A 319 -28.91 -15.21 9.18
C GLU A 319 -28.77 -16.44 8.29
N ALA A 320 -29.79 -16.60 7.48
CA ALA A 320 -29.92 -17.68 6.51
C ALA A 320 -28.54 -17.91 5.92
N PRO A 321 -28.05 -19.16 5.83
CA PRO A 321 -26.78 -19.43 5.17
C PRO A 321 -26.83 -18.60 3.91
N ALA A 322 -25.78 -17.82 3.61
CA ALA A 322 -25.75 -17.10 2.33
C ALA A 322 -26.24 -18.11 1.32
N ALA A 323 -27.52 -18.00 0.95
CA ALA A 323 -28.25 -19.12 0.36
C ALA A 323 -27.48 -19.39 -0.93
N ARG A 324 -26.91 -20.57 -1.04
CA ARG A 324 -26.07 -20.94 -2.19
C ARG A 324 -26.87 -20.59 -3.41
N LEU A 325 -26.36 -19.66 -4.21
CA LEU A 325 -27.00 -19.30 -5.47
C LEU A 325 -27.29 -20.60 -6.22
N THR A 326 -28.56 -20.84 -6.52
CA THR A 326 -28.98 -22.01 -7.27
C THR A 326 -28.52 -21.86 -8.73
N LEU A 327 -28.26 -22.96 -9.41
CA LEU A 327 -27.85 -22.95 -10.81
C LEU A 327 -28.77 -22.09 -11.71
N PRO A 328 -30.12 -22.14 -11.55
CA PRO A 328 -31.02 -21.24 -12.25
C PRO A 328 -30.83 -19.77 -11.97
N GLN A 329 -30.50 -19.40 -10.70
CA GLN A 329 -30.21 -18.01 -10.33
C GLN A 329 -28.91 -17.52 -10.97
N ILE A 330 -27.86 -18.33 -10.95
CA ILE A 330 -26.57 -18.02 -11.63
C ILE A 330 -26.82 -17.82 -13.13
N ARG A 331 -27.61 -18.69 -13.78
CA ARG A 331 -27.92 -18.54 -15.19
C ARG A 331 -28.71 -17.26 -15.48
N ARG A 332 -29.64 -16.86 -14.62
CA ARG A 332 -30.37 -15.60 -14.74
C ARG A 332 -29.45 -14.39 -14.56
N LEU A 333 -28.53 -14.43 -13.58
CA LEU A 333 -27.51 -13.40 -13.38
C LEU A 333 -26.64 -13.21 -14.62
N LEU A 334 -26.14 -14.29 -15.21
CA LEU A 334 -25.32 -14.26 -16.42
C LEU A 334 -26.10 -13.89 -17.68
N ALA A 335 -27.42 -14.00 -17.67
CA ALA A 335 -28.28 -13.58 -18.77
C ALA A 335 -28.68 -12.09 -18.68
N ASP A 336 -28.53 -11.45 -17.53
CA ASP A 336 -28.86 -10.03 -17.37
C ASP A 336 -27.71 -9.16 -17.91
N ARG A 337 -27.99 -8.45 -19.00
CA ARG A 337 -27.00 -7.59 -19.69
C ARG A 337 -26.50 -6.43 -18.81
N HIS A 338 -27.34 -5.89 -17.93
CA HIS A 338 -26.93 -4.78 -17.06
C HIS A 338 -26.03 -5.26 -15.95
N PHE A 339 -26.33 -6.42 -15.36
CA PHE A 339 -25.47 -7.08 -14.39
C PHE A 339 -24.12 -7.48 -15.00
N LEU A 340 -24.14 -8.08 -16.19
CA LEU A 340 -22.92 -8.49 -16.89
C LEU A 340 -22.07 -7.27 -17.28
N ALA A 341 -22.68 -6.19 -17.80
CA ALA A 341 -21.99 -4.94 -18.08
C ALA A 341 -21.38 -4.33 -16.83
N PHE A 342 -22.11 -4.34 -15.71
CA PHE A 342 -21.59 -3.86 -14.43
C PHE A 342 -20.36 -4.63 -13.98
N ILE A 343 -20.40 -5.96 -14.01
CA ILE A 343 -19.27 -6.79 -13.59
C ILE A 343 -18.06 -6.57 -14.50
N LEU A 344 -18.23 -6.69 -15.82
CA LEU A 344 -17.12 -6.70 -16.78
C LEU A 344 -16.53 -5.31 -17.01
N LEU A 345 -17.35 -4.26 -16.95
CA LEU A 345 -16.93 -2.92 -17.34
C LEU A 345 -16.72 -1.95 -16.17
N ALA A 346 -17.22 -2.26 -14.97
CA ALA A 346 -17.02 -1.41 -13.80
C ALA A 346 -16.32 -2.15 -12.65
N LEU A 347 -16.84 -3.31 -12.23
CA LEU A 347 -16.39 -4.01 -11.04
C LEU A 347 -14.99 -4.64 -11.21
N LEU A 348 -14.84 -5.53 -12.19
CA LEU A 348 -13.60 -6.25 -12.42
C LEU A 348 -12.43 -5.33 -12.81
N PRO A 349 -12.57 -4.33 -13.70
CA PRO A 349 -11.48 -3.41 -14.01
C PRO A 349 -11.04 -2.59 -12.79
N SER A 350 -11.97 -2.11 -11.96
CA SER A 350 -11.62 -1.36 -10.76
C SER A 350 -10.91 -2.21 -9.71
N ALA A 351 -11.35 -3.45 -9.50
CA ALA A 351 -10.74 -4.38 -8.56
C ALA A 351 -9.35 -4.85 -9.02
N LEU A 352 -9.19 -5.11 -10.32
CA LEU A 352 -7.91 -5.45 -10.95
C LEU A 352 -6.91 -4.31 -10.78
N LEU A 353 -7.34 -3.08 -11.07
CA LEU A 353 -6.49 -1.91 -10.99
C LEU A 353 -6.08 -1.60 -9.54
N CYS A 354 -7.00 -1.70 -8.60
CA CYS A 354 -6.73 -1.41 -7.20
C CYS A 354 -5.54 -2.22 -6.66
N VAL A 355 -5.51 -3.54 -6.88
CA VAL A 355 -4.44 -4.40 -6.36
C VAL A 355 -3.28 -4.50 -7.36
N GLY A 356 -3.56 -4.66 -8.65
CA GLY A 356 -2.54 -4.81 -9.68
C GLY A 356 -1.69 -3.55 -9.85
N PHE A 357 -2.30 -2.37 -9.83
CA PHE A 357 -1.57 -1.12 -9.93
C PHE A 357 -0.89 -0.75 -8.61
N LEU A 358 -1.65 -0.67 -7.50
CA LEU A 358 -1.11 -0.17 -6.24
C LEU A 358 -0.10 -1.14 -5.63
N ASN A 359 -0.44 -2.45 -5.51
CA ASN A 359 0.36 -3.39 -4.75
C ASN A 359 1.44 -4.09 -5.58
N TYR A 360 1.32 -4.07 -6.93
CA TYR A 360 2.29 -4.71 -7.80
C TYR A 360 3.08 -3.70 -8.66
N PHE A 361 2.38 -2.95 -9.54
CA PHE A 361 3.04 -2.04 -10.49
C PHE A 361 3.85 -0.95 -9.79
N LEU A 362 3.22 -0.23 -8.85
CA LEU A 362 3.79 0.95 -8.22
C LEU A 362 5.14 0.67 -7.52
N PRO A 363 5.26 -0.33 -6.62
CA PRO A 363 6.54 -0.59 -5.96
C PRO A 363 7.62 -1.09 -6.92
N VAL A 364 7.27 -1.89 -7.93
CA VAL A 364 8.23 -2.38 -8.93
C VAL A 364 8.75 -1.23 -9.77
N PHE A 365 7.86 -0.38 -10.27
CA PHE A 365 8.20 0.78 -11.10
C PHE A 365 9.05 1.81 -10.35
N LEU A 366 8.65 2.17 -9.12
CA LEU A 366 9.41 3.14 -8.33
C LEU A 366 10.78 2.61 -7.92
N LYS A 367 10.89 1.30 -7.65
CA LYS A 367 12.20 0.69 -7.36
C LYS A 367 13.11 0.68 -8.57
N GLN A 368 12.59 0.46 -9.78
CA GLN A 368 13.35 0.58 -11.03
C GLN A 368 13.81 2.01 -11.30
N ALA A 369 13.09 3.00 -10.80
CA ALA A 369 13.43 4.42 -10.87
C ALA A 369 14.30 4.90 -9.68
N ASP A 370 14.91 3.98 -8.92
CA ASP A 370 15.76 4.24 -7.75
C ASP A 370 15.11 5.11 -6.64
N VAL A 371 13.77 5.10 -6.56
CA VAL A 371 13.05 5.80 -5.51
C VAL A 371 13.21 5.06 -4.18
N ALA A 372 13.49 5.81 -3.12
CA ALA A 372 13.65 5.30 -1.76
C ALA A 372 12.39 4.55 -1.28
N GLN A 373 12.59 3.44 -0.56
CA GLN A 373 11.51 2.58 -0.10
C GLN A 373 10.52 3.32 0.83
N SER A 374 11.01 4.26 1.66
CA SER A 374 10.19 5.10 2.52
C SER A 374 9.20 5.97 1.72
N ASN A 375 9.61 6.49 0.55
CA ASN A 375 8.73 7.25 -0.34
C ASN A 375 7.63 6.36 -0.94
N ILE A 376 7.93 5.10 -1.28
CA ILE A 376 6.92 4.13 -1.71
C ILE A 376 5.86 3.96 -0.61
N GLY A 377 6.28 3.76 0.64
CA GLY A 377 5.36 3.65 1.77
C GLY A 377 4.51 4.90 2.01
N ARG A 378 5.09 6.10 1.84
CA ARG A 378 4.34 7.37 1.92
C ARG A 378 3.26 7.50 0.85
N ILE A 379 3.52 6.98 -0.35
CA ILE A 379 2.52 6.96 -1.44
C ILE A 379 1.34 6.04 -1.06
N TYR A 380 1.59 4.88 -0.46
CA TYR A 380 0.53 4.03 0.07
C TYR A 380 -0.26 4.73 1.19
N MET A 381 0.46 5.35 2.13
CA MET A 381 -0.14 6.16 3.19
C MET A 381 -1.04 7.27 2.63
N LEU A 382 -0.57 7.99 1.59
CA LEU A 382 -1.32 9.02 0.91
C LEU A 382 -2.58 8.47 0.24
N ASN A 383 -2.48 7.36 -0.49
CA ASN A 383 -3.63 6.70 -1.10
C ASN A 383 -4.67 6.31 -0.05
N CYS A 384 -4.25 5.69 1.05
CA CYS A 384 -5.12 5.32 2.16
C CYS A 384 -5.83 6.55 2.77
N LEU A 385 -5.08 7.64 2.98
CA LEU A 385 -5.60 8.90 3.50
C LEU A 385 -6.71 9.46 2.58
N ILE A 386 -6.46 9.48 1.27
CA ILE A 386 -7.45 9.96 0.28
C ILE A 386 -8.72 9.10 0.34
N VAL A 387 -8.60 7.78 0.39
CA VAL A 387 -9.76 6.87 0.50
C VAL A 387 -10.56 7.13 1.77
N ILE A 388 -9.88 7.29 2.92
CA ILE A 388 -10.53 7.56 4.23
C ILE A 388 -11.36 8.83 4.21
N TYR A 389 -10.79 9.92 3.69
CA TYR A 389 -11.48 11.23 3.70
C TYR A 389 -12.48 11.39 2.56
N SER A 390 -12.21 10.84 1.38
CA SER A 390 -13.12 10.94 0.24
C SER A 390 -14.30 9.98 0.33
N GLY A 391 -14.13 8.80 0.96
CA GLY A 391 -15.16 7.78 1.06
C GLY A 391 -16.49 8.26 1.65
N PRO A 392 -16.52 8.86 2.85
CA PRO A 392 -17.77 9.39 3.44
C PRO A 392 -18.39 10.52 2.62
N LEU A 393 -17.56 11.36 1.96
CA LEU A 393 -18.03 12.42 1.07
C LEU A 393 -18.74 11.83 -0.16
N PHE A 394 -18.10 10.87 -0.81
CA PHE A 394 -18.68 10.19 -1.96
C PHE A 394 -19.88 9.30 -1.59
N ALA A 395 -19.89 8.68 -0.41
CA ALA A 395 -21.06 7.93 0.05
C ALA A 395 -22.29 8.82 0.16
N ARG A 396 -22.15 10.06 0.68
CA ARG A 396 -23.23 11.05 0.70
C ARG A 396 -23.65 11.48 -0.71
N LEU A 397 -22.67 11.74 -1.60
CA LEU A 397 -22.93 12.10 -2.99
C LEU A 397 -23.72 11.01 -3.71
N VAL A 398 -23.28 9.75 -3.54
CA VAL A 398 -23.92 8.57 -4.14
C VAL A 398 -25.32 8.39 -3.58
N GLY A 399 -25.51 8.46 -2.25
CA GLY A 399 -26.82 8.34 -1.61
C GLY A 399 -27.84 9.37 -2.10
N ASN A 400 -27.39 10.62 -2.33
CA ASN A 400 -28.24 11.71 -2.83
C ASN A 400 -28.47 11.67 -4.34
N SER A 401 -27.71 10.88 -5.09
CA SER A 401 -27.81 10.83 -6.55
C SER A 401 -28.95 9.92 -7.00
N LEU A 402 -29.77 10.42 -7.92
CA LEU A 402 -30.83 9.63 -8.56
C LEU A 402 -30.30 8.64 -9.60
N ARG A 403 -29.06 8.76 -10.02
CA ARG A 403 -28.46 7.93 -11.09
C ARG A 403 -27.04 7.52 -10.68
N LYS A 404 -26.84 6.23 -10.41
CA LYS A 404 -25.55 5.67 -9.97
C LYS A 404 -24.60 5.37 -11.16
N GLY A 405 -25.14 5.06 -12.33
CA GLY A 405 -24.34 4.72 -13.53
C GLY A 405 -23.32 5.80 -13.93
N PRO A 406 -23.70 7.10 -14.02
CA PRO A 406 -22.74 8.18 -14.29
C PRO A 406 -21.63 8.31 -13.25
N LEU A 407 -21.89 7.97 -11.98
CA LEU A 407 -20.87 8.01 -10.92
C LEU A 407 -19.83 6.92 -11.12
N LEU A 408 -20.24 5.72 -11.52
CA LEU A 408 -19.33 4.62 -11.88
C LEU A 408 -18.50 4.97 -13.13
N PHE A 409 -19.10 5.66 -14.12
CA PHE A 409 -18.35 6.19 -15.25
C PHE A 409 -17.24 7.16 -14.81
N TRP A 410 -17.54 8.14 -13.95
CA TRP A 410 -16.54 9.09 -13.45
C TRP A 410 -15.46 8.40 -12.62
N ALA A 411 -15.82 7.42 -11.82
CA ALA A 411 -14.84 6.60 -11.10
C ALA A 411 -13.91 5.84 -12.07
N GLY A 412 -14.43 5.32 -13.18
CA GLY A 412 -13.64 4.72 -14.25
C GLY A 412 -12.71 5.72 -14.94
N ILE A 413 -13.17 6.95 -15.21
CA ILE A 413 -12.33 8.03 -15.76
C ILE A 413 -11.21 8.42 -14.80
N LEU A 414 -11.49 8.57 -13.49
CA LEU A 414 -10.46 8.82 -12.48
C LEU A 414 -9.40 7.69 -12.45
N SER A 415 -9.85 6.44 -12.57
CA SER A 415 -8.96 5.28 -12.68
C SER A 415 -8.10 5.33 -13.94
N ALA A 416 -8.67 5.72 -15.08
CA ALA A 416 -7.92 5.90 -16.33
C ALA A 416 -6.88 7.01 -16.23
N LEU A 417 -7.24 8.15 -15.64
CA LEU A 417 -6.34 9.27 -15.42
C LEU A 417 -5.20 8.90 -14.45
N SER A 418 -5.46 8.06 -13.43
CA SER A 418 -4.43 7.61 -12.49
C SER A 418 -3.28 6.89 -13.20
N VAL A 419 -3.61 6.08 -14.20
CA VAL A 419 -2.62 5.37 -15.02
C VAL A 419 -1.99 6.29 -16.06
N ALA A 420 -2.78 7.18 -16.67
CA ALA A 420 -2.29 8.12 -17.69
C ALA A 420 -1.23 9.11 -17.17
N CYS A 421 -1.19 9.39 -15.86
CA CYS A 421 -0.14 10.20 -15.25
C CYS A 421 1.28 9.71 -15.58
N PHE A 422 1.46 8.40 -15.76
CA PHE A 422 2.76 7.78 -16.04
C PHE A 422 3.26 8.05 -17.48
N CYS A 423 2.39 8.53 -18.37
CA CYS A 423 2.79 8.95 -19.72
C CYS A 423 3.37 10.36 -19.78
N PHE A 424 3.11 11.19 -18.78
CA PHE A 424 3.37 12.63 -18.88
C PHE A 424 4.26 13.18 -17.75
N LEU A 425 4.37 12.48 -16.64
CA LEU A 425 5.08 12.94 -15.45
C LEU A 425 6.26 12.04 -15.12
N PRO A 426 7.32 12.59 -14.51
CA PRO A 426 8.43 11.80 -13.97
C PRO A 426 7.94 10.78 -12.92
N PRO A 427 8.71 9.70 -12.62
CA PRO A 427 8.25 8.55 -11.84
C PRO A 427 7.62 8.90 -10.49
N LEU A 428 8.25 9.74 -9.67
CA LEU A 428 7.74 10.09 -8.35
C LEU A 428 6.49 10.99 -8.40
N PRO A 429 6.46 12.11 -9.14
CA PRO A 429 5.23 12.90 -9.36
C PRO A 429 4.09 12.11 -10.00
N ALA A 430 4.37 11.23 -10.98
CA ALA A 430 3.38 10.37 -11.60
C ALA A 430 2.73 9.44 -10.57
N SER A 431 3.54 8.84 -9.70
CA SER A 431 3.08 7.92 -8.66
C SER A 431 2.26 8.63 -7.58
N VAL A 432 2.63 9.84 -7.20
CA VAL A 432 1.86 10.66 -6.25
C VAL A 432 0.50 11.05 -6.86
N ALA A 433 0.51 11.63 -8.06
CA ALA A 433 -0.73 12.03 -8.75
C ALA A 433 -1.63 10.82 -9.05
N GLY A 434 -1.04 9.74 -9.57
CA GLY A 434 -1.74 8.49 -9.84
C GLY A 434 -2.39 7.89 -8.60
N SER A 435 -1.68 7.89 -7.45
CA SER A 435 -2.21 7.38 -6.18
C SER A 435 -3.33 8.24 -5.61
N ILE A 436 -3.27 9.57 -5.77
CA ILE A 436 -4.36 10.48 -5.39
C ILE A 436 -5.61 10.17 -6.24
N LEU A 437 -5.46 10.11 -7.56
CA LEU A 437 -6.56 9.85 -8.48
C LEU A 437 -7.16 8.45 -8.25
N LEU A 438 -6.32 7.43 -8.02
CA LEU A 438 -6.79 6.08 -7.69
C LEU A 438 -7.52 6.05 -6.33
N GLY A 439 -7.03 6.78 -5.34
CA GLY A 439 -7.69 6.91 -4.04
C GLY A 439 -9.08 7.54 -4.15
N LEU A 440 -9.22 8.60 -4.95
CA LEU A 440 -10.51 9.23 -5.26
C LEU A 440 -11.43 8.27 -6.04
N ALA A 441 -10.89 7.57 -7.04
CA ALA A 441 -11.63 6.57 -7.80
C ALA A 441 -12.15 5.45 -6.88
N THR A 442 -11.31 4.93 -5.99
CA THR A 442 -11.68 3.88 -5.04
C THR A 442 -12.72 4.37 -4.04
N GLY A 443 -12.55 5.57 -3.49
CA GLY A 443 -13.50 6.20 -2.57
C GLY A 443 -14.90 6.39 -3.19
N LEU A 444 -14.97 6.67 -4.50
CA LEU A 444 -16.22 6.76 -5.25
C LEU A 444 -16.77 5.38 -5.66
N ASN A 445 -15.90 4.46 -6.07
CA ASN A 445 -16.30 3.13 -6.54
C ASN A 445 -17.01 2.31 -5.45
N ILE A 446 -16.46 2.29 -4.22
CA ILE A 446 -17.00 1.46 -3.14
C ILE A 446 -18.51 1.72 -2.91
N PRO A 447 -18.98 2.94 -2.60
CA PRO A 447 -20.40 3.19 -2.42
C PRO A 447 -21.19 3.09 -3.72
N ALA A 448 -20.64 3.54 -4.87
CA ALA A 448 -21.36 3.53 -6.12
C ALA A 448 -21.63 2.12 -6.66
N GLN A 449 -20.70 1.17 -6.48
CA GLN A 449 -20.88 -0.23 -6.89
C GLN A 449 -21.95 -0.93 -6.04
N SER A 450 -21.92 -0.71 -4.72
CA SER A 450 -22.91 -1.28 -3.81
C SER A 450 -24.32 -0.77 -4.11
N GLU A 451 -24.49 0.54 -4.22
CA GLU A 451 -25.79 1.15 -4.49
C GLU A 451 -26.30 0.80 -5.90
N PHE A 452 -25.41 0.81 -6.92
CA PHE A 452 -25.79 0.42 -8.28
C PHE A 452 -26.27 -1.03 -8.35
N LEU A 453 -25.57 -1.95 -7.68
CA LEU A 453 -25.97 -3.36 -7.64
C LEU A 453 -27.37 -3.51 -7.03
N LEU A 454 -27.66 -2.80 -5.95
CA LEU A 454 -28.95 -2.88 -5.27
C LEU A 454 -30.12 -2.26 -6.07
N GLU A 455 -29.83 -1.40 -7.04
CA GLU A 455 -30.83 -0.88 -7.99
C GLU A 455 -31.22 -1.91 -9.06
N LEU A 456 -30.40 -2.91 -9.33
CA LEU A 456 -30.70 -3.95 -10.33
C LEU A 456 -31.83 -4.87 -9.87
N ASP A 457 -32.80 -5.12 -10.75
CA ASP A 457 -33.95 -6.01 -10.47
C ASP A 457 -33.50 -7.42 -10.07
N ILE A 458 -32.42 -7.89 -10.65
CA ILE A 458 -31.84 -9.20 -10.35
C ILE A 458 -31.30 -9.28 -8.92
N ALA A 459 -30.71 -8.20 -8.40
CA ALA A 459 -30.22 -8.14 -7.02
C ALA A 459 -31.40 -8.16 -6.03
N ARG A 460 -32.48 -7.47 -6.35
CA ARG A 460 -33.73 -7.52 -5.56
C ARG A 460 -34.36 -8.91 -5.54
N ALA A 461 -34.25 -9.65 -6.66
CA ALA A 461 -34.79 -11.01 -6.77
C ALA A 461 -34.00 -12.05 -5.95
N ILE A 462 -32.68 -11.86 -5.76
CA ILE A 462 -31.83 -12.78 -4.96
C ILE A 462 -31.73 -12.37 -3.50
N GLY A 463 -32.07 -11.13 -3.16
CA GLY A 463 -31.95 -10.56 -1.82
C GLY A 463 -30.64 -9.78 -1.61
N VAL A 464 -30.72 -8.75 -0.73
CA VAL A 464 -29.62 -7.78 -0.50
C VAL A 464 -28.35 -8.48 -0.02
N ASP A 465 -28.45 -9.37 0.96
CA ASP A 465 -27.29 -10.05 1.57
C ASP A 465 -26.53 -10.93 0.57
N GLN A 466 -27.29 -11.64 -0.29
CA GLN A 466 -26.71 -12.48 -1.33
C GLN A 466 -26.06 -11.64 -2.43
N ALA A 467 -26.69 -10.51 -2.80
CA ALA A 467 -26.14 -9.59 -3.80
C ALA A 467 -24.83 -8.97 -3.32
N MET A 468 -24.75 -8.53 -2.07
CA MET A 468 -23.54 -7.97 -1.47
C MET A 468 -22.43 -9.02 -1.33
N SER A 469 -22.77 -10.23 -0.90
CA SER A 469 -21.80 -11.35 -0.86
C SER A 469 -21.26 -11.72 -2.23
N LEU A 470 -22.08 -11.63 -3.27
CA LEU A 470 -21.68 -11.85 -4.66
C LEU A 470 -20.75 -10.72 -5.15
N LEU A 471 -21.06 -9.48 -4.80
CA LEU A 471 -20.21 -8.31 -5.09
C LEU A 471 -18.80 -8.52 -4.54
N ASP A 472 -18.70 -8.84 -3.25
CA ASP A 472 -17.42 -9.09 -2.58
C ASP A 472 -16.64 -10.24 -3.22
N ALA A 473 -17.33 -11.35 -3.56
CA ALA A 473 -16.70 -12.49 -4.22
C ALA A 473 -16.12 -12.12 -5.60
N LEU A 474 -16.88 -11.37 -6.39
CA LEU A 474 -16.44 -10.92 -7.72
C LEU A 474 -15.31 -9.89 -7.65
N GLN A 475 -15.32 -8.99 -6.67
CA GLN A 475 -14.20 -8.09 -6.41
C GLN A 475 -12.92 -8.87 -6.10
N ARG A 476 -13.01 -9.95 -5.29
CA ARG A 476 -11.86 -10.81 -5.00
C ARG A 476 -11.28 -11.46 -6.26
N VAL A 477 -12.12 -11.87 -7.20
CA VAL A 477 -11.63 -12.40 -8.49
C VAL A 477 -10.78 -11.36 -9.22
N GLY A 478 -11.24 -10.12 -9.32
CA GLY A 478 -10.46 -9.02 -9.93
C GLY A 478 -9.14 -8.76 -9.20
N GLN A 479 -9.16 -8.78 -7.86
CA GLN A 479 -7.96 -8.59 -7.04
C GLN A 479 -6.92 -9.71 -7.21
N VAL A 480 -7.36 -10.96 -7.39
CA VAL A 480 -6.49 -12.12 -7.64
C VAL A 480 -5.82 -12.03 -9.01
N ILE A 481 -6.60 -11.66 -10.03
CA ILE A 481 -6.13 -11.62 -11.42
C ILE A 481 -5.25 -10.39 -11.66
N GLY A 482 -5.48 -9.29 -10.93
CA GLY A 482 -4.82 -7.99 -11.14
C GLY A 482 -3.30 -8.05 -11.25
N PRO A 483 -2.57 -8.52 -10.23
CA PRO A 483 -1.11 -8.54 -10.26
C PRO A 483 -0.53 -9.39 -11.39
N VAL A 484 -1.17 -10.54 -11.70
CA VAL A 484 -0.74 -11.41 -12.81
C VAL A 484 -0.97 -10.75 -14.17
N CYS A 485 -2.15 -10.12 -14.37
CA CYS A 485 -2.45 -9.41 -15.61
C CYS A 485 -1.50 -8.23 -15.84
N VAL A 486 -1.26 -7.43 -14.81
CA VAL A 486 -0.33 -6.29 -14.91
C VAL A 486 1.10 -6.79 -15.17
N GLY A 487 1.54 -7.85 -14.48
CA GLY A 487 2.83 -8.49 -14.72
C GLY A 487 2.97 -9.04 -16.14
N ALA A 488 1.91 -9.64 -16.70
CA ALA A 488 1.91 -10.12 -18.08
C ALA A 488 2.02 -8.98 -19.10
N VAL A 489 1.37 -7.84 -18.84
CA VAL A 489 1.48 -6.64 -19.68
C VAL A 489 2.89 -6.06 -19.61
N MET A 490 3.47 -5.93 -18.42
CA MET A 490 4.83 -5.42 -18.23
C MET A 490 5.91 -6.32 -18.85
N ALA A 491 5.65 -7.63 -18.95
CA ALA A 491 6.57 -8.57 -19.62
C ALA A 491 6.64 -8.40 -21.16
N ILE A 492 5.63 -7.73 -21.76
CA ILE A 492 5.49 -7.64 -23.23
C ILE A 492 5.70 -6.21 -23.73
N MET A 493 5.42 -5.20 -22.91
CA MET A 493 5.39 -3.79 -23.29
C MET A 493 6.27 -2.94 -22.36
N SER A 494 6.73 -1.79 -22.89
CA SER A 494 7.32 -0.74 -22.05
C SER A 494 6.29 -0.16 -21.08
N VAL A 495 6.75 0.43 -19.97
CA VAL A 495 5.86 1.06 -18.96
C VAL A 495 4.99 2.16 -19.59
N ASP A 496 5.59 2.98 -20.47
CA ASP A 496 4.89 4.07 -21.14
C ASP A 496 3.77 3.57 -22.06
N ASP A 497 4.07 2.53 -22.85
CA ASP A 497 3.07 1.91 -23.73
C ASP A 497 1.97 1.21 -22.93
N ALA A 498 2.35 0.48 -21.88
CA ALA A 498 1.40 -0.20 -21.00
C ALA A 498 0.45 0.81 -20.33
N ALA A 499 0.98 1.93 -19.80
CA ALA A 499 0.19 3.00 -19.19
C ALA A 499 -0.75 3.67 -20.22
N ARG A 500 -0.25 3.95 -21.43
CA ARG A 500 -1.04 4.54 -22.51
C ARG A 500 -2.21 3.65 -22.91
N TRP A 501 -1.93 2.37 -23.21
CA TRP A 501 -2.97 1.43 -23.61
C TRP A 501 -3.96 1.14 -22.48
N ALA A 502 -3.48 0.97 -21.25
CA ALA A 502 -4.36 0.77 -20.10
C ALA A 502 -5.28 1.98 -19.87
N GLY A 503 -4.76 3.21 -19.99
CA GLY A 503 -5.56 4.43 -19.90
C GLY A 503 -6.64 4.49 -20.99
N ILE A 504 -6.28 4.21 -22.26
CA ILE A 504 -7.23 4.19 -23.38
C ILE A 504 -8.31 3.11 -23.17
N ILE A 505 -7.91 1.91 -22.78
CA ILE A 505 -8.83 0.78 -22.54
C ILE A 505 -9.78 1.12 -21.40
N LEU A 506 -9.32 1.71 -20.31
CA LEU A 506 -10.17 2.09 -19.16
C LEU A 506 -11.17 3.19 -19.55
N VAL A 507 -10.78 4.16 -20.35
CA VAL A 507 -11.70 5.18 -20.89
C VAL A 507 -12.75 4.51 -21.79
N ALA A 508 -12.32 3.65 -22.73
CA ALA A 508 -13.22 2.95 -23.65
C ALA A 508 -14.22 2.06 -22.89
N ILE A 509 -13.76 1.31 -21.89
CA ILE A 509 -14.60 0.48 -21.02
C ILE A 509 -15.61 1.34 -20.26
N SER A 510 -15.18 2.47 -19.69
CA SER A 510 -16.06 3.37 -18.95
C SER A 510 -17.12 4.01 -19.85
N LEU A 511 -16.76 4.41 -21.07
CA LEU A 511 -17.70 4.90 -22.09
C LEU A 511 -18.69 3.83 -22.52
N LEU A 512 -18.20 2.62 -22.78
CA LEU A 512 -19.04 1.47 -23.13
C LEU A 512 -20.04 1.15 -22.01
N PHE A 513 -19.59 1.18 -20.76
CA PHE A 513 -20.46 1.01 -19.59
C PHE A 513 -21.59 2.05 -19.59
N LEU A 514 -21.25 3.33 -19.78
CA LEU A 514 -22.24 4.42 -19.79
C LEU A 514 -23.26 4.26 -20.93
N LEU A 515 -22.84 3.75 -22.09
CA LEU A 515 -23.70 3.51 -23.24
C LEU A 515 -24.64 2.31 -23.04
N LEU A 516 -24.16 1.24 -22.41
CA LEU A 516 -24.93 0.01 -22.18
C LEU A 516 -25.90 0.13 -21.00
N VAL A 517 -25.51 0.87 -19.97
CA VAL A 517 -26.34 1.12 -18.78
C VAL A 517 -27.18 2.38 -19.01
N ARG A 518 -28.14 2.33 -19.93
CA ARG A 518 -29.13 3.40 -20.09
C ARG A 518 -29.99 3.50 -18.84
N PRO A 519 -30.38 4.73 -18.44
CA PRO A 519 -31.23 4.92 -17.27
C PRO A 519 -32.53 4.12 -17.48
N ALA A 520 -32.83 3.23 -16.56
CA ALA A 520 -34.18 2.65 -16.51
C ALA A 520 -35.17 3.82 -16.40
N ARG A 521 -36.01 4.02 -17.42
CA ARG A 521 -37.13 4.94 -17.33
C ARG A 521 -37.99 4.44 -16.16
N HIS A 522 -38.10 5.24 -15.13
CA HIS A 522 -39.10 5.01 -14.11
C HIS A 522 -40.47 4.90 -14.82
N SER A 523 -41.03 3.71 -14.84
CA SER A 523 -42.40 3.43 -15.27
C SER A 523 -43.43 3.97 -14.25
N GLY A 524 -43.07 5.04 -13.52
CA GLY A 524 -43.87 5.66 -12.49
C GLY A 524 -44.68 6.89 -12.91
N ASP A 525 -44.60 7.35 -14.16
CA ASP A 525 -45.43 8.45 -14.68
C ASP A 525 -46.59 7.95 -15.54
N ARG A 526 -47.31 6.93 -15.08
CA ARG A 526 -48.64 6.60 -15.54
C ARG A 526 -49.51 6.21 -14.36
N ALA A 527 -50.00 7.18 -13.65
CA ALA A 527 -51.26 7.13 -12.92
C ALA A 527 -51.77 8.57 -12.69
#